data_19b1bc278a48e2363503e28d4fe11ce6
#
_entry.id   19b1bc278a48e2363503e28d4fe11ce6
#
_cell.length_a   1.000
_cell.length_b   1.000
_cell.length_c   1.000
_cell.angle_alpha   90.00
_cell.angle_beta   90.00
_cell.angle_gamma   90.00
#
_symmetry.space_group_name_H-M   'P 1'
#
loop_
_entity.id
_entity.type
_entity.pdbx_description
1 polymer ?
#
loop_
_entity_poly.entity_id
_entity_poly.type
_entity_poly.pdbx_seq_one_letter_code
_entity_poly.pdbx_strand_id
1 'polypeptide(L)'
;MEQKQGAPIIGTHNSMTFLRPAKWYGWFMIPFARCQRKTIVQQWEAGARVFDLRVKFDRYGHSYFAHGLYDCSAHFSLADAVILIGQLHLYSKEEVYVRLILEDTKAENYQAEYFRIFCELMEEEYKQHKHIHFFGGNRKGDWKKLYVFKGDVPDSLNNQWVSSMMDDARWYERFLPFAYAWRCNKRNKEIVKQKFNLFDFI
;
A
#
# COMPACT_ATOMS: atom_id res chain seq x y z
N MET A 1 8.82 -16.18 -28.09
CA MET A 1 9.40 -16.50 -26.77
C MET A 1 8.39 -16.02 -25.74
N GLU A 2 7.61 -16.93 -25.18
CA GLU A 2 6.72 -16.61 -24.06
C GLU A 2 7.59 -16.34 -22.84
N GLN A 3 7.59 -15.11 -22.36
CA GLN A 3 8.14 -14.79 -21.05
C GLN A 3 7.35 -15.61 -20.03
N LYS A 4 8.00 -16.56 -19.36
CA LYS A 4 7.46 -17.20 -18.16
C LYS A 4 7.10 -16.09 -17.20
N GLN A 5 5.84 -15.72 -17.13
CA GLN A 5 5.34 -14.84 -16.07
C GLN A 5 5.68 -15.52 -14.74
N GLY A 6 6.51 -14.85 -13.95
CA GLY A 6 6.84 -15.32 -12.61
C GLY A 6 5.57 -15.53 -11.79
N ALA A 7 5.65 -16.37 -10.75
CA ALA A 7 4.54 -16.58 -9.84
C ALA A 7 3.97 -15.23 -9.34
N PRO A 8 2.64 -15.13 -9.16
CA PRO A 8 2.01 -13.91 -8.71
C PRO A 8 2.46 -13.53 -7.32
N ILE A 9 2.68 -12.25 -7.10
CA ILE A 9 3.08 -11.73 -5.81
C ILE A 9 1.85 -11.23 -5.06
N ILE A 10 1.64 -11.77 -3.87
CA ILE A 10 0.53 -11.38 -2.99
C ILE A 10 0.90 -10.09 -2.27
N GLY A 11 -0.01 -9.15 -2.23
CA GLY A 11 0.15 -7.91 -1.51
C GLY A 11 -1.08 -7.52 -0.69
N THR A 12 -0.93 -6.50 0.12
CA THR A 12 -1.98 -5.97 0.97
C THR A 12 -2.36 -4.56 0.57
N HIS A 13 -3.64 -4.36 0.28
CA HIS A 13 -4.20 -3.05 0.01
C HIS A 13 -4.34 -2.26 1.31
N ASN A 14 -3.92 -1.01 1.31
CA ASN A 14 -3.98 -0.14 2.50
C ASN A 14 -3.43 -0.83 3.75
N SER A 15 -2.19 -1.30 3.67
CA SER A 15 -1.55 -2.22 4.63
C SER A 15 -1.59 -1.75 6.08
N MET A 16 -1.67 -0.43 6.31
CA MET A 16 -1.63 0.19 7.64
C MET A 16 -3.00 0.45 8.28
N THR A 17 -4.10 0.11 7.61
CA THR A 17 -5.45 0.37 8.15
C THR A 17 -5.85 -0.53 9.33
N PHE A 18 -4.98 -1.43 9.77
CA PHE A 18 -5.13 -2.13 11.06
C PHE A 18 -4.93 -1.20 12.27
N LEU A 19 -4.24 -0.06 12.09
CA LEU A 19 -4.06 0.93 13.13
C LEU A 19 -5.41 1.52 13.59
N ARG A 20 -5.42 2.00 14.83
CA ARG A 20 -6.60 2.66 15.38
C ARG A 20 -6.86 4.00 14.68
N PRO A 21 -8.11 4.44 14.58
CA PRO A 21 -8.40 5.77 14.07
C PRO A 21 -7.83 6.86 14.98
N ALA A 22 -7.30 7.92 14.37
CA ALA A 22 -6.78 9.09 15.09
C ALA A 22 -7.91 9.94 15.69
N LYS A 23 -9.07 9.93 15.06
CA LYS A 23 -10.22 10.78 15.42
C LYS A 23 -11.41 9.92 15.84
N TRP A 24 -12.23 10.43 16.76
CA TRP A 24 -13.37 9.69 17.30
C TRP A 24 -14.37 9.21 16.24
N TYR A 25 -14.64 10.01 15.22
CA TYR A 25 -15.54 9.62 14.13
C TYR A 25 -14.96 8.53 13.23
N GLY A 26 -13.65 8.35 13.23
CA GLY A 26 -12.99 7.27 12.50
C GLY A 26 -13.45 5.88 12.92
N TRP A 27 -13.96 5.73 14.16
CA TRP A 27 -14.53 4.45 14.61
C TRP A 27 -15.74 4.05 13.78
N PHE A 28 -16.58 5.00 13.36
CA PHE A 28 -17.72 4.75 12.48
C PHE A 28 -17.28 4.47 11.04
N MET A 29 -16.07 4.88 10.66
CA MET A 29 -15.52 4.63 9.33
C MET A 29 -14.87 3.25 9.18
N ILE A 30 -14.61 2.54 10.27
CA ILE A 30 -13.95 1.22 10.24
C ILE A 30 -14.59 0.25 9.23
N PRO A 31 -15.91 0.05 9.19
CA PRO A 31 -16.52 -0.89 8.24
C PRO A 31 -16.28 -0.54 6.77
N PHE A 32 -16.06 0.74 6.47
CA PHE A 32 -15.95 1.27 5.12
C PHE A 32 -14.50 1.49 4.66
N ALA A 33 -13.59 1.70 5.60
CA ALA A 33 -12.25 2.17 5.30
C ALA A 33 -11.14 1.22 5.75
N ARG A 34 -11.41 0.32 6.71
CA ARG A 34 -10.42 -0.64 7.16
C ARG A 34 -10.26 -1.78 6.16
N CYS A 35 -9.10 -1.87 5.55
CA CYS A 35 -8.75 -2.92 4.59
C CYS A 35 -7.93 -4.05 5.23
N GLN A 36 -7.28 -3.80 6.37
CA GLN A 36 -6.47 -4.80 7.07
C GLN A 36 -6.79 -4.85 8.57
N ARG A 37 -6.66 -6.05 9.16
CA ARG A 37 -6.71 -6.28 10.61
C ARG A 37 -5.39 -6.75 11.17
N LYS A 38 -4.60 -7.43 10.36
CA LYS A 38 -3.28 -7.96 10.69
C LYS A 38 -2.23 -6.85 10.66
N THR A 39 -1.29 -6.89 11.57
CA THR A 39 -0.10 -6.03 11.55
C THR A 39 0.77 -6.35 10.32
N ILE A 40 1.73 -5.49 9.99
CA ILE A 40 2.67 -5.72 8.87
C ILE A 40 3.36 -7.08 9.00
N VAL A 41 3.83 -7.44 10.20
CA VAL A 41 4.46 -8.74 10.45
C VAL A 41 3.49 -9.90 10.15
N GLN A 42 2.27 -9.82 10.66
CA GLN A 42 1.25 -10.85 10.40
C GLN A 42 0.81 -10.91 8.93
N GLN A 43 0.84 -9.78 8.22
CA GLN A 43 0.59 -9.76 6.78
C GLN A 43 1.73 -10.45 6.03
N TRP A 44 2.98 -10.20 6.43
CA TRP A 44 4.16 -10.90 5.91
C TRP A 44 4.07 -12.41 6.12
N GLU A 45 3.75 -12.85 7.35
CA GLU A 45 3.55 -14.27 7.69
C GLU A 45 2.41 -14.91 6.89
N ALA A 46 1.40 -14.13 6.52
CA ALA A 46 0.32 -14.56 5.63
C ALA A 46 0.73 -14.63 4.13
N GLY A 47 1.99 -14.33 3.80
CA GLY A 47 2.55 -14.42 2.46
C GLY A 47 2.57 -13.10 1.69
N ALA A 48 2.23 -11.96 2.29
CA ALA A 48 2.34 -10.68 1.61
C ALA A 48 3.80 -10.30 1.36
N ARG A 49 4.08 -9.85 0.14
CA ARG A 49 5.38 -9.30 -0.29
C ARG A 49 5.23 -7.94 -0.97
N VAL A 50 4.00 -7.45 -1.06
CA VAL A 50 3.70 -6.08 -1.52
C VAL A 50 2.89 -5.37 -0.45
N PHE A 51 3.34 -4.19 -0.04
CA PHE A 51 2.69 -3.37 0.97
C PHE A 51 2.26 -2.02 0.38
N ASP A 52 0.96 -1.77 0.34
CA ASP A 52 0.38 -0.52 -0.14
C ASP A 52 0.26 0.46 1.04
N LEU A 53 1.19 1.38 1.13
CA LEU A 53 1.28 2.39 2.19
C LEU A 53 0.71 3.71 1.69
N ARG A 54 -0.40 4.14 2.25
CA ARG A 54 -1.06 5.38 1.91
C ARG A 54 -0.95 6.38 3.03
N VAL A 55 -0.41 7.55 2.71
CA VAL A 55 -0.01 8.53 3.70
C VAL A 55 -0.58 9.91 3.41
N LYS A 56 -0.69 10.69 4.47
CA LYS A 56 -0.85 12.14 4.47
C LYS A 56 0.25 12.75 5.31
N PHE A 57 0.48 14.04 5.14
CA PHE A 57 1.39 14.82 5.96
C PHE A 57 0.65 15.98 6.61
N ASP A 58 0.99 16.28 7.85
CA ASP A 58 0.55 17.51 8.47
C ASP A 58 1.44 18.69 8.04
N ARG A 59 1.07 19.90 8.44
CA ARG A 59 1.83 21.13 8.12
C ARG A 59 3.25 21.18 8.72
N TYR A 60 3.56 20.28 9.63
CA TYR A 60 4.88 20.17 10.26
C TYR A 60 5.75 19.06 9.66
N GLY A 61 5.24 18.35 8.65
CA GLY A 61 5.92 17.26 7.99
C GLY A 61 5.79 15.89 8.65
N HIS A 62 4.95 15.76 9.71
CA HIS A 62 4.71 14.45 10.29
C HIS A 62 3.79 13.63 9.38
N SER A 63 4.25 12.43 9.05
CA SER A 63 3.47 11.49 8.25
C SER A 63 2.50 10.69 9.13
N TYR A 64 1.32 10.41 8.59
CA TYR A 64 0.36 9.47 9.16
C TYR A 64 -0.35 8.69 8.05
N PHE A 65 -0.78 7.48 8.38
CA PHE A 65 -1.48 6.64 7.41
C PHE A 65 -2.95 7.04 7.31
N ALA A 66 -3.51 6.89 6.11
CA ALA A 66 -4.89 7.26 5.86
C ALA A 66 -5.54 6.42 4.76
N HIS A 67 -6.87 6.34 4.81
CA HIS A 67 -7.70 5.86 3.71
C HIS A 67 -8.95 6.73 3.59
N GLY A 68 -8.93 7.67 2.66
CA GLY A 68 -9.97 8.67 2.50
C GLY A 68 -10.13 9.53 3.76
N LEU A 69 -11.28 9.40 4.44
CA LEU A 69 -11.58 10.10 5.70
C LEU A 69 -11.10 9.36 6.95
N TYR A 70 -10.58 8.15 6.80
CA TYR A 70 -10.03 7.37 7.89
C TYR A 70 -8.57 7.71 8.08
N ASP A 71 -8.28 8.64 8.99
CA ASP A 71 -6.92 8.93 9.43
C ASP A 71 -6.54 7.96 10.54
N CYS A 72 -5.41 7.26 10.37
CA CYS A 72 -4.88 6.35 11.38
C CYS A 72 -4.13 7.12 12.48
N SER A 73 -4.01 6.49 13.65
CA SER A 73 -3.21 7.03 14.75
C SER A 73 -1.77 7.30 14.31
N ALA A 74 -1.24 8.46 14.68
CA ALA A 74 0.10 8.92 14.32
C ALA A 74 1.24 8.27 15.13
N HIS A 75 0.94 7.25 15.97
CA HIS A 75 1.95 6.54 16.75
C HIS A 75 2.91 5.67 15.92
N PHE A 76 2.67 5.57 14.64
CA PHE A 76 3.49 4.80 13.70
C PHE A 76 3.66 5.63 12.42
N SER A 77 4.87 6.07 12.16
CA SER A 77 5.19 6.91 11.02
C SER A 77 5.40 6.09 9.74
N LEU A 78 5.49 6.78 8.62
CA LEU A 78 5.86 6.15 7.36
C LEU A 78 7.28 5.55 7.42
N ALA A 79 8.22 6.24 8.06
CA ALA A 79 9.58 5.74 8.26
C ALA A 79 9.59 4.44 9.08
N ASP A 80 8.83 4.38 10.18
CA ASP A 80 8.73 3.15 11.00
C ASP A 80 8.20 1.97 10.18
N ALA A 81 7.21 2.19 9.32
CA ALA A 81 6.67 1.13 8.47
C ALA A 81 7.70 0.62 7.46
N VAL A 82 8.43 1.52 6.82
CA VAL A 82 9.47 1.15 5.84
C VAL A 82 10.63 0.43 6.51
N ILE A 83 11.08 0.90 7.66
CA ILE A 83 12.13 0.25 8.45
C ILE A 83 11.69 -1.16 8.85
N LEU A 84 10.47 -1.33 9.35
CA LEU A 84 9.93 -2.65 9.71
C LEU A 84 9.90 -3.60 8.53
N ILE A 85 9.41 -3.14 7.37
CA ILE A 85 9.39 -3.94 6.14
C ILE A 85 10.81 -4.30 5.70
N GLY A 86 11.74 -3.34 5.79
CA GLY A 86 13.15 -3.57 5.50
C GLY A 86 13.77 -4.63 6.42
N GLN A 87 13.47 -4.62 7.71
CA GLN A 87 13.92 -5.65 8.65
C GLN A 87 13.37 -7.03 8.31
N LEU A 88 12.10 -7.15 7.95
CA LEU A 88 11.50 -8.42 7.51
C LEU A 88 12.20 -8.97 6.27
N HIS A 89 12.51 -8.08 5.30
CA HIS A 89 13.28 -8.46 4.13
C HIS A 89 14.69 -8.97 4.49
N LEU A 90 15.43 -8.24 5.32
CA LEU A 90 16.78 -8.63 5.73
C LEU A 90 16.82 -10.01 6.39
N TYR A 91 15.76 -10.36 7.11
CA TYR A 91 15.63 -11.66 7.78
C TYR A 91 15.37 -12.80 6.79
N SER A 92 14.50 -12.57 5.80
CA SER A 92 14.04 -13.60 4.87
C SER A 92 14.83 -13.65 3.56
N LYS A 93 15.49 -12.56 3.18
CA LYS A 93 16.15 -12.35 1.88
C LYS A 93 15.20 -12.46 0.68
N GLU A 94 13.91 -12.30 0.90
CA GLU A 94 12.90 -12.35 -0.15
C GLU A 94 12.68 -10.96 -0.77
N GLU A 95 12.25 -10.93 -2.03
CA GLU A 95 11.85 -9.69 -2.71
C GLU A 95 10.65 -9.05 -2.00
N VAL A 96 10.72 -7.76 -1.77
CA VAL A 96 9.62 -6.98 -1.19
C VAL A 96 9.37 -5.72 -2.00
N TYR A 97 8.10 -5.39 -2.14
CA TYR A 97 7.64 -4.24 -2.90
C TYR A 97 6.85 -3.31 -1.98
N VAL A 98 7.25 -2.07 -1.93
CA VAL A 98 6.61 -1.03 -1.13
C VAL A 98 6.00 0.01 -2.06
N ARG A 99 4.69 0.04 -2.08
CA ARG A 99 3.94 1.04 -2.82
C ARG A 99 3.67 2.24 -1.92
N LEU A 100 4.20 3.40 -2.28
CA LEU A 100 3.98 4.65 -1.55
C LEU A 100 2.97 5.52 -2.29
N ILE A 101 1.89 5.92 -1.61
CA ILE A 101 0.85 6.75 -2.20
C ILE A 101 0.55 7.93 -1.29
N LEU A 102 0.54 9.12 -1.87
CA LEU A 102 -0.06 10.29 -1.22
C LEU A 102 -1.59 10.18 -1.34
N GLU A 103 -2.27 9.98 -0.21
CA GLU A 103 -3.70 9.67 -0.19
C GLU A 103 -4.58 10.88 -0.53
N ASP A 104 -4.15 12.08 -0.23
CA ASP A 104 -4.94 13.28 -0.48
C ASP A 104 -4.83 13.74 -1.94
N THR A 105 -5.95 13.75 -2.64
CA THR A 105 -6.03 14.23 -4.04
C THR A 105 -6.11 15.75 -4.16
N LYS A 106 -6.41 16.41 -3.05
CA LYS A 106 -6.38 17.87 -2.90
C LYS A 106 -5.18 18.29 -2.05
N ALA A 107 -4.11 17.49 -2.12
CA ALA A 107 -2.92 17.73 -1.33
C ALA A 107 -2.49 19.20 -1.49
N GLU A 108 -2.42 19.89 -0.38
CA GLU A 108 -1.79 21.19 -0.34
C GLU A 108 -0.32 21.05 -0.76
N ASN A 109 0.28 22.10 -1.31
CA ASN A 109 1.63 22.05 -1.87
C ASN A 109 2.67 21.44 -0.89
N TYR A 110 2.51 21.70 0.41
CA TYR A 110 3.40 21.16 1.44
C TYR A 110 3.34 19.62 1.54
N GLN A 111 2.15 19.01 1.40
CA GLN A 111 2.03 17.55 1.46
C GLN A 111 2.76 16.88 0.28
N ALA A 112 2.62 17.44 -0.91
CA ALA A 112 3.31 16.97 -2.10
C ALA A 112 4.83 17.08 -1.93
N GLU A 113 5.30 18.20 -1.34
CA GLU A 113 6.72 18.44 -1.11
C GLU A 113 7.30 17.48 -0.07
N TYR A 114 6.63 17.29 1.08
CA TYR A 114 7.08 16.32 2.09
C TYR A 114 7.08 14.89 1.56
N PHE A 115 6.06 14.54 0.74
CA PHE A 115 6.01 13.22 0.11
C PHE A 115 7.20 13.03 -0.86
N ARG A 116 7.51 14.03 -1.67
CA ARG A 116 8.65 14.01 -2.60
C ARG A 116 9.97 13.83 -1.85
N ILE A 117 10.21 14.65 -0.82
CA ILE A 117 11.42 14.58 0.02
C ILE A 117 11.53 13.17 0.65
N PHE A 118 10.44 12.64 1.18
CA PHE A 118 10.45 11.30 1.77
C PHE A 118 10.82 10.24 0.73
N CYS A 119 10.25 10.29 -0.46
CA CYS A 119 10.57 9.32 -1.52
C CYS A 119 12.04 9.40 -1.94
N GLU A 120 12.60 10.61 -2.06
CA GLU A 120 14.02 10.81 -2.37
C GLU A 120 14.93 10.21 -1.28
N LEU A 121 14.60 10.43 -0.01
CA LEU A 121 15.34 9.86 1.11
C LEU A 121 15.29 8.32 1.10
N MET A 122 14.12 7.74 0.80
CA MET A 122 13.97 6.29 0.71
C MET A 122 14.77 5.71 -0.47
N GLU A 123 14.78 6.35 -1.61
CA GLU A 123 15.62 5.90 -2.74
C GLU A 123 17.10 5.91 -2.38
N GLU A 124 17.59 6.94 -1.72
CA GLU A 124 19.00 7.04 -1.37
C GLU A 124 19.36 6.03 -0.27
N GLU A 125 18.56 5.90 0.78
CA GLU A 125 18.79 4.98 1.90
C GLU A 125 18.81 3.52 1.43
N TYR A 126 17.86 3.14 0.57
CA TYR A 126 17.72 1.75 0.12
C TYR A 126 18.39 1.45 -1.22
N LYS A 127 19.18 2.35 -1.75
CA LYS A 127 19.88 2.23 -3.04
C LYS A 127 20.72 0.95 -3.16
N GLN A 128 21.27 0.47 -2.06
CA GLN A 128 22.10 -0.74 -2.03
C GLN A 128 21.28 -2.02 -1.74
N HIS A 129 20.02 -1.89 -1.38
CA HIS A 129 19.14 -3.00 -1.05
C HIS A 129 18.38 -3.48 -2.29
N LYS A 130 19.04 -4.28 -3.13
CA LYS A 130 18.54 -4.74 -4.45
C LYS A 130 17.21 -5.48 -4.44
N HIS A 131 16.77 -5.95 -3.28
CA HIS A 131 15.56 -6.73 -3.13
C HIS A 131 14.38 -5.95 -2.52
N ILE A 132 14.56 -4.66 -2.24
CA ILE A 132 13.50 -3.77 -1.79
C ILE A 132 13.19 -2.81 -2.92
N HIS A 133 11.96 -2.88 -3.41
CA HIS A 133 11.53 -2.10 -4.56
C HIS A 133 10.47 -1.09 -4.13
N PHE A 134 10.74 0.19 -4.36
CA PHE A 134 9.80 1.27 -4.14
C PHE A 134 9.12 1.68 -5.42
N PHE A 135 7.85 2.00 -5.34
CA PHE A 135 7.07 2.56 -6.44
C PHE A 135 5.82 3.24 -5.91
N GLY A 136 5.10 3.95 -6.75
CA GLY A 136 3.89 4.63 -6.33
C GLY A 136 3.78 6.07 -6.82
N GLY A 137 3.10 6.90 -6.08
CA GLY A 137 2.86 8.28 -6.41
C GLY A 137 1.53 8.79 -5.86
N ASN A 138 0.72 9.41 -6.73
CA ASN A 138 -0.58 9.94 -6.37
C ASN A 138 -1.64 8.82 -6.36
N ARG A 139 -2.69 8.95 -5.55
CA ARG A 139 -3.82 8.01 -5.45
C ARG A 139 -4.47 7.68 -6.80
N LYS A 140 -4.56 8.63 -7.70
CA LYS A 140 -5.21 8.45 -9.01
C LYS A 140 -4.31 7.88 -10.09
N GLY A 141 -3.09 7.48 -9.75
CA GLY A 141 -2.19 6.70 -10.61
C GLY A 141 -1.76 7.32 -11.93
N ASP A 142 -2.67 7.98 -12.63
CA ASP A 142 -2.51 8.29 -14.05
C ASP A 142 -2.20 9.74 -14.38
N TRP A 143 -2.29 10.65 -13.44
CA TRP A 143 -2.38 12.05 -13.87
C TRP A 143 -1.15 12.89 -13.63
N LYS A 144 -0.49 12.73 -12.52
CA LYS A 144 0.76 13.41 -12.21
C LYS A 144 1.46 12.55 -11.16
N LYS A 145 2.42 11.79 -11.57
CA LYS A 145 3.34 11.14 -10.66
C LYS A 145 4.02 12.24 -9.86
N LEU A 146 3.73 12.33 -8.57
CA LEU A 146 4.37 13.29 -7.68
C LEU A 146 5.86 12.95 -7.53
N TYR A 147 6.15 11.67 -7.62
CA TYR A 147 7.50 11.15 -7.59
C TYR A 147 7.59 9.87 -8.43
N VAL A 148 8.67 9.72 -9.17
CA VAL A 148 8.98 8.52 -9.94
C VAL A 148 10.23 7.92 -9.37
N PHE A 149 10.10 6.75 -8.75
CA PHE A 149 11.25 5.98 -8.27
C PHE A 149 12.13 5.55 -9.44
N LYS A 150 13.44 5.71 -9.31
CA LYS A 150 14.43 5.36 -10.34
C LYS A 150 14.72 3.87 -10.43
N GLY A 151 14.17 3.09 -9.50
CA GLY A 151 14.41 1.65 -9.38
C GLY A 151 13.77 0.81 -10.49
N ASP A 152 14.03 -0.48 -10.44
CA ASP A 152 13.73 -1.49 -11.46
C ASP A 152 12.25 -1.86 -11.62
N VAL A 153 11.32 -1.21 -10.93
CA VAL A 153 9.90 -1.46 -11.12
C VAL A 153 9.40 -0.61 -12.28
N PRO A 154 9.15 -1.20 -13.45
CA PRO A 154 8.74 -0.44 -14.63
C PRO A 154 7.44 0.34 -14.38
N ASP A 155 7.33 1.50 -15.02
CA ASP A 155 6.11 2.32 -15.00
C ASP A 155 4.84 1.53 -15.37
N SER A 156 4.98 0.56 -16.25
CA SER A 156 3.91 -0.37 -16.63
C SER A 156 3.34 -1.15 -15.44
N LEU A 157 4.12 -1.37 -14.38
CA LEU A 157 3.64 -2.04 -13.18
C LEU A 157 2.76 -1.15 -12.30
N ASN A 158 2.92 0.18 -12.35
CA ASN A 158 2.03 1.10 -11.67
C ASN A 158 0.59 1.02 -12.19
N ASN A 159 0.41 0.71 -13.47
CA ASN A 159 -0.89 0.58 -14.13
C ASN A 159 -1.47 -0.84 -14.04
N GLN A 160 -0.68 -1.83 -13.61
CA GLN A 160 -1.09 -3.22 -13.47
C GLN A 160 -1.60 -3.58 -12.08
N TRP A 161 -1.86 -2.58 -11.24
CA TRP A 161 -2.41 -2.80 -9.92
C TRP A 161 -3.87 -3.17 -10.00
N VAL A 162 -4.15 -4.39 -9.66
CA VAL A 162 -5.50 -4.79 -9.31
C VAL A 162 -5.62 -4.72 -7.80
N SER A 163 -6.22 -3.66 -7.31
CA SER A 163 -6.79 -3.71 -5.98
C SER A 163 -7.85 -4.80 -6.00
N SER A 164 -7.61 -5.88 -5.28
CA SER A 164 -8.56 -6.95 -4.94
C SER A 164 -9.75 -7.19 -5.88
N MET A 165 -9.59 -6.89 -7.15
CA MET A 165 -10.55 -7.23 -8.20
C MET A 165 -11.99 -6.78 -7.93
N MET A 166 -12.16 -5.53 -7.49
CA MET A 166 -13.47 -4.90 -7.25
C MET A 166 -14.40 -4.90 -8.47
N ASP A 167 -13.93 -5.36 -9.63
CA ASP A 167 -14.74 -5.47 -10.84
C ASP A 167 -15.97 -6.37 -10.65
N ASP A 168 -15.83 -7.43 -9.84
CA ASP A 168 -16.91 -8.36 -9.49
C ASP A 168 -17.66 -7.96 -8.22
N ALA A 169 -17.37 -6.80 -7.65
CA ALA A 169 -17.98 -6.40 -6.39
C ALA A 169 -19.45 -6.03 -6.59
N ARG A 170 -20.29 -6.57 -5.72
CA ARG A 170 -21.68 -6.13 -5.62
C ARG A 170 -21.72 -4.67 -5.16
N TRP A 171 -22.79 -3.96 -5.49
CA TRP A 171 -22.86 -2.52 -5.21
C TRP A 171 -22.56 -2.16 -3.75
N TYR A 172 -23.01 -2.95 -2.77
CA TYR A 172 -22.76 -2.71 -1.34
C TYR A 172 -21.35 -3.11 -0.91
N GLU A 173 -20.70 -4.07 -1.59
CA GLU A 173 -19.35 -4.52 -1.30
C GLU A 173 -18.32 -3.44 -1.65
N ARG A 174 -18.65 -2.55 -2.58
CA ARG A 174 -17.78 -1.40 -2.92
C ARG A 174 -17.62 -0.43 -1.75
N PHE A 175 -18.57 -0.43 -0.83
CA PHE A 175 -18.53 0.36 0.40
C PHE A 175 -18.12 -0.45 1.63
N LEU A 176 -18.09 -1.76 1.53
CA LEU A 176 -17.79 -2.69 2.61
C LEU A 176 -16.65 -3.63 2.21
N PRO A 177 -15.38 -3.18 2.25
CA PRO A 177 -14.22 -4.00 1.85
C PRO A 177 -14.18 -5.37 2.54
N PHE A 178 -14.61 -5.42 3.80
CA PHE A 178 -14.69 -6.66 4.56
C PHE A 178 -15.66 -7.68 3.93
N ALA A 179 -16.83 -7.25 3.51
CA ALA A 179 -17.84 -8.16 2.92
C ALA A 179 -17.33 -8.74 1.60
N TYR A 180 -16.70 -7.91 0.78
CA TYR A 180 -16.07 -8.35 -0.45
C TYR A 180 -14.94 -9.34 -0.19
N ALA A 181 -14.02 -8.99 0.70
CA ALA A 181 -12.87 -9.83 1.02
C ALA A 181 -13.29 -11.20 1.56
N TRP A 182 -14.25 -11.22 2.47
CA TRP A 182 -14.80 -12.47 3.02
C TRP A 182 -15.34 -13.40 1.94
N ARG A 183 -16.04 -12.85 0.95
CA ARG A 183 -16.61 -13.63 -0.16
C ARG A 183 -15.57 -14.07 -1.19
N CYS A 184 -14.58 -13.23 -1.47
CA CYS A 184 -13.76 -13.35 -2.68
C CYS A 184 -12.31 -13.73 -2.46
N ASN A 185 -11.71 -13.46 -1.29
CA ASN A 185 -10.27 -13.63 -1.10
C ASN A 185 -9.76 -15.04 -1.41
N LYS A 186 -10.48 -16.09 -1.00
CA LYS A 186 -10.05 -17.47 -1.27
C LYS A 186 -9.98 -17.70 -2.78
N ARG A 187 -11.04 -17.37 -3.49
CA ARG A 187 -11.12 -17.49 -4.95
C ARG A 187 -10.06 -16.64 -5.65
N ASN A 188 -9.88 -15.42 -5.18
CA ASN A 188 -8.99 -14.46 -5.81
C ASN A 188 -7.50 -14.81 -5.61
N LYS A 189 -7.14 -15.51 -4.54
CA LYS A 189 -5.78 -16.06 -4.36
C LYS A 189 -5.44 -17.15 -5.38
N GLU A 190 -6.45 -17.85 -5.86
CA GLU A 190 -6.30 -18.88 -6.90
C GLU A 190 -6.31 -18.30 -8.31
N ILE A 191 -6.95 -17.15 -8.51
CA ILE A 191 -7.05 -16.48 -9.82
C ILE A 191 -5.97 -15.40 -9.92
N VAL A 192 -4.89 -15.74 -10.56
CA VAL A 192 -3.81 -14.82 -10.85
C VAL A 192 -4.13 -14.05 -12.11
N LYS A 193 -4.51 -12.80 -11.97
CA LYS A 193 -4.74 -11.93 -13.13
C LYS A 193 -3.53 -11.05 -13.45
N GLN A 194 -2.64 -10.80 -12.49
CA GLN A 194 -1.51 -9.87 -12.68
C GLN A 194 -0.30 -10.24 -11.82
N LYS A 195 0.84 -9.60 -12.07
CA LYS A 195 2.08 -9.84 -11.33
C LYS A 195 1.91 -9.51 -9.84
N PHE A 196 1.23 -8.42 -9.52
CA PHE A 196 0.94 -8.00 -8.14
C PHE A 196 -0.56 -8.05 -7.89
N ASN A 197 -0.97 -8.66 -6.80
CA ASN A 197 -2.37 -8.75 -6.39
C ASN A 197 -2.51 -8.23 -4.97
N LEU A 198 -3.25 -7.13 -4.80
CA LEU A 198 -3.52 -6.54 -3.50
C LEU A 198 -4.84 -7.05 -2.94
N PHE A 199 -4.80 -7.54 -1.73
CA PHE A 199 -5.96 -8.07 -1.04
C PHE A 199 -6.33 -7.23 0.17
N ASP A 200 -7.64 -7.09 0.39
CA ASP A 200 -8.18 -6.67 1.67
C ASP A 200 -8.30 -7.87 2.60
N PHE A 201 -7.97 -7.70 3.87
CA PHE A 201 -8.10 -8.74 4.91
C PHE A 201 -7.44 -10.09 4.53
N ILE A 202 -6.16 -10.02 4.20
CA ILE A 202 -5.33 -11.19 3.86
C ILE A 202 -5.23 -12.22 5.00
#